data_6b1775c6f00bf8fffc96d327b8ee9fbd
#
_entry.id   6b1775c6f00bf8fffc96d327b8ee9fbd
#
_cell.length_a   1.000
_cell.length_b   1.000
_cell.length_c   1.000
_cell.angle_alpha   90.00
_cell.angle_beta   90.00
_cell.angle_gamma   90.00
#
_symmetry.space_group_name_H-M   'P 1'
#
loop_
_entity.id
_entity.type
_entity.pdbx_description
1 polymer ?
#
loop_
_entity_poly.entity_id
_entity_poly.type
_entity_poly.pdbx_seq_one_letter_code
_entity_poly.pdbx_strand_id
1 'polypeptide(L)'
;MQPQNQPAGSLHRVVDQRHRPRFKIEVAITVNSRTCGRLQGHTVDISESGISAILKLEVPVGEMVELEFTLPFGVVITYAMVRQRNAFRYGFQFVESAGVDKTIRDTCRHLEVEQGLRNF
;
A
#
# COMPACT_ATOMS: atom_id res chain seq x y z
N MET A 1 -29.17 -19.15 -0.92
CA MET A 1 -28.66 -19.13 -0.85
C MET A 1 -28.10 -18.78 -0.86
N GLN A 2 -27.54 -18.72 -0.88
CA GLN A 2 -26.85 -18.48 -0.83
C GLN A 2 -26.27 -18.28 -0.98
N PRO A 3 -26.06 -18.17 -0.92
CA PRO A 3 -25.39 -17.82 -1.09
C PRO A 3 -24.81 -17.62 -1.15
N GLN A 4 -24.64 -17.77 -1.11
CA GLN A 4 -24.11 -17.57 -1.16
C GLN A 4 -23.47 -17.33 -1.35
N ASN A 5 -23.39 -17.33 -1.59
CA ASN A 5 -22.82 -17.11 -1.77
C ASN A 5 -22.12 -16.67 -1.84
N GLN A 6 -22.21 -16.33 -1.60
CA GLN A 6 -21.24 -15.93 -1.36
C GLN A 6 -20.40 -16.16 -1.02
N PRO A 7 -19.84 -15.91 -1.80
CA PRO A 7 -19.01 -16.39 -0.84
C PRO A 7 -18.57 -15.34 0.09
N ALA A 8 -18.88 -15.63 1.27
CA ALA A 8 -18.65 -14.73 2.36
C ALA A 8 -17.18 -14.35 2.49
N GLY A 9 -16.28 -15.21 2.10
CA GLY A 9 -14.86 -14.93 2.21
C GLY A 9 -14.39 -13.75 1.40
N SER A 10 -14.91 -13.63 0.21
CA SER A 10 -14.56 -12.53 -0.67
C SER A 10 -15.05 -11.19 -0.12
N LEU A 11 -16.27 -11.18 0.32
CA LEU A 11 -16.89 -10.01 0.91
C LEU A 11 -16.14 -9.59 2.17
N HIS A 12 -15.76 -10.57 2.94
CA HIS A 12 -15.04 -10.35 4.19
C HIS A 12 -13.69 -9.66 3.94
N ARG A 13 -12.98 -10.06 2.91
CA ARG A 13 -11.69 -9.47 2.60
C ARG A 13 -11.81 -8.00 2.18
N VAL A 14 -12.86 -7.67 1.46
CA VAL A 14 -13.09 -6.29 1.05
C VAL A 14 -13.34 -5.42 2.28
N VAL A 15 -14.14 -5.93 3.22
CA VAL A 15 -14.40 -5.20 4.46
C VAL A 15 -13.12 -5.00 5.26
N ASP A 16 -12.29 -6.04 5.34
CA ASP A 16 -11.05 -5.96 6.08
C ASP A 16 -10.14 -4.88 5.51
N GLN A 17 -10.03 -4.79 4.20
CA GLN A 17 -9.19 -3.78 3.58
C GLN A 17 -9.65 -2.38 3.92
N ARG A 18 -10.95 -2.15 3.93
CA ARG A 18 -11.50 -0.83 4.23
C ARG A 18 -11.30 -0.43 5.67
N HIS A 19 -11.15 -1.40 6.56
CA HIS A 19 -11.02 -1.12 7.99
C HIS A 19 -9.58 -1.14 8.48
N ARG A 20 -8.62 -1.39 7.60
CA ARG A 20 -7.23 -1.33 8.00
C ARG A 20 -6.81 0.12 8.16
N PRO A 21 -6.23 0.45 9.31
CA PRO A 21 -5.83 1.84 9.54
C PRO A 21 -4.68 2.24 8.65
N ARG A 22 -4.67 3.51 8.29
CA ARG A 22 -3.62 4.09 7.47
C ARG A 22 -2.88 5.13 8.30
N PHE A 23 -1.58 5.19 8.11
CA PHE A 23 -0.69 6.05 8.89
C PHE A 23 0.12 6.91 7.94
N LYS A 24 0.31 8.16 8.30
CA LYS A 24 1.10 9.07 7.49
C LYS A 24 2.56 8.67 7.51
N ILE A 25 3.17 8.64 6.35
CA ILE A 25 4.58 8.39 6.21
C ILE A 25 5.06 8.99 4.90
N GLU A 26 6.10 9.80 4.98
CA GLU A 26 6.63 10.50 3.83
C GLU A 26 8.06 10.06 3.60
N VAL A 27 8.26 9.13 2.69
CA VAL A 27 9.58 8.65 2.31
C VAL A 27 9.63 8.55 0.78
N ALA A 28 10.84 8.53 0.25
CA ALA A 28 11.02 8.34 -1.18
C ALA A 28 10.58 6.93 -1.57
N ILE A 29 9.98 6.81 -2.73
CA ILE A 29 9.55 5.52 -3.26
C ILE A 29 9.95 5.43 -4.72
N THR A 30 10.42 4.26 -5.13
CA THR A 30 10.69 3.95 -6.52
C THR A 30 9.62 3.00 -7.00
N VAL A 31 9.03 3.32 -8.15
CA VAL A 31 8.00 2.48 -8.77
C VAL A 31 8.57 2.00 -10.11
N ASN A 32 8.70 0.70 -10.26
CA ASN A 32 9.15 0.12 -11.52
C ASN A 32 7.93 -0.38 -12.26
N SER A 33 7.60 0.32 -13.35
CA SER A 33 6.43 0.06 -14.17
C SER A 33 6.87 -0.50 -15.51
N ARG A 34 6.15 -1.49 -16.01
CA ARG A 34 6.42 -2.01 -17.35
C ARG A 34 6.17 -0.97 -18.42
N THR A 35 5.11 -0.19 -18.24
CA THR A 35 4.70 0.79 -19.23
C THR A 35 5.54 2.05 -19.16
N CYS A 36 5.86 2.51 -17.96
CA CYS A 36 6.45 3.83 -17.74
C CYS A 36 7.90 3.79 -17.31
N GLY A 37 8.45 2.61 -17.02
CA GLY A 37 9.82 2.47 -16.56
C GLY A 37 9.96 2.76 -15.08
N ARG A 38 11.13 3.26 -14.70
CA ARG A 38 11.47 3.50 -13.30
C ARG A 38 11.08 4.92 -12.93
N LEU A 39 10.18 5.04 -11.95
CA LEU A 39 9.65 6.33 -11.52
C LEU A 39 9.99 6.59 -10.07
N GLN A 40 10.18 7.87 -9.74
CA GLN A 40 10.46 8.31 -8.39
C GLN A 40 9.27 9.08 -7.86
N GLY A 41 8.97 8.89 -6.59
CA GLY A 41 7.88 9.62 -5.94
C GLY A 41 8.08 9.69 -4.45
N HIS A 42 7.03 10.11 -3.76
CA HIS A 42 7.01 10.20 -2.30
C HIS A 42 5.75 9.59 -1.77
N THR A 43 5.87 8.84 -0.70
CA THR A 43 4.70 8.22 -0.08
C THR A 43 3.88 9.27 0.66
N VAL A 44 2.60 8.96 0.84
CA VAL A 44 1.66 9.81 1.59
C VAL A 44 1.23 9.10 2.86
N ASP A 45 0.81 7.85 2.72
CA ASP A 45 0.40 7.05 3.86
C ASP A 45 0.60 5.57 3.54
N ILE A 46 0.56 4.75 4.60
CA ILE A 46 0.77 3.32 4.49
C ILE A 46 -0.20 2.59 5.42
N SER A 47 -0.62 1.41 4.99
CA SER A 47 -1.34 0.46 5.83
C SER A 47 -0.71 -0.90 5.64
N GLU A 48 -1.22 -1.90 6.34
CA GLU A 48 -0.70 -3.26 6.14
C GLU A 48 -1.03 -3.82 4.76
N SER A 49 -2.04 -3.27 4.09
CA SER A 49 -2.48 -3.79 2.79
C SER A 49 -2.04 -2.95 1.60
N GLY A 50 -1.55 -1.74 1.82
CA GLY A 50 -1.18 -0.91 0.70
C GLY A 50 -0.51 0.40 1.10
N ILE A 51 -0.19 1.18 0.09
CA ILE A 51 0.54 2.44 0.27
C ILE A 51 0.04 3.44 -0.76
N SER A 52 0.00 4.71 -0.37
CA SER A 52 -0.29 5.78 -1.33
C SER A 52 0.96 6.60 -1.57
N ALA A 53 1.10 7.10 -2.78
CA ALA A 53 2.25 7.90 -3.15
C ALA A 53 1.88 8.90 -4.23
N ILE A 54 2.68 9.96 -4.30
CA ILE A 54 2.57 10.97 -5.36
C ILE A 54 3.59 10.62 -6.42
N LEU A 55 3.13 10.49 -7.66
CA LEU A 55 3.98 10.27 -8.82
C LEU A 55 3.69 11.35 -9.84
N LYS A 56 4.69 11.75 -10.62
CA LYS A 56 4.51 12.81 -11.62
C LYS A 56 4.06 12.30 -12.97
N LEU A 57 4.24 11.03 -13.24
CA LEU A 57 3.85 10.43 -14.52
C LEU A 57 2.67 9.52 -14.31
N GLU A 58 1.96 9.26 -15.41
CA GLU A 58 0.77 8.43 -15.35
C GLU A 58 1.12 6.96 -15.50
N VAL A 59 0.70 6.18 -14.51
CA VAL A 59 0.83 4.73 -14.54
C VAL A 59 -0.58 4.16 -14.66
N PRO A 60 -0.81 3.19 -15.55
CA PRO A 60 -2.16 2.66 -15.72
C PRO A 60 -2.69 2.00 -14.46
N VAL A 61 -3.94 2.29 -14.13
CA VAL A 61 -4.65 1.58 -13.05
C VAL A 61 -4.80 0.14 -13.48
N GLY A 62 -4.52 -0.78 -12.56
CA GLY A 62 -4.57 -2.21 -12.83
C GLY A 62 -3.22 -2.82 -13.16
N GLU A 63 -2.21 -2.00 -13.39
CA GLU A 63 -0.87 -2.51 -13.68
C GLU A 63 -0.22 -3.04 -12.42
N MET A 64 0.51 -4.13 -12.57
CA MET A 64 1.34 -4.69 -11.50
C MET A 64 2.69 -4.00 -11.57
N VAL A 65 3.13 -3.43 -10.46
CA VAL A 65 4.40 -2.71 -10.39
C VAL A 65 5.24 -3.25 -9.25
N GLU A 66 6.53 -3.00 -9.33
CA GLU A 66 7.43 -3.30 -8.21
C GLU A 66 7.70 -2.00 -7.47
N LEU A 67 7.54 -2.03 -6.17
CA LEU A 67 7.78 -0.88 -5.29
C LEU A 67 9.04 -1.09 -4.48
N GLU A 68 9.79 -0.02 -4.30
CA GLU A 68 10.98 -0.05 -3.47
C GLU A 68 10.99 1.19 -2.60
N PHE A 69 11.02 1.00 -1.28
CA PHE A 69 11.03 2.12 -0.33
C PHE A 69 11.66 1.66 0.97
N THR A 70 12.22 2.62 1.71
CA THR A 70 12.87 2.32 2.99
C THR A 70 12.01 2.83 4.12
N LEU A 71 11.65 1.92 5.02
CA LEU A 71 10.89 2.21 6.22
C LEU A 71 11.83 2.22 7.43
N PRO A 72 11.36 2.71 8.59
CA PRO A 72 12.23 2.70 9.78
C PRO A 72 12.81 1.35 10.13
N PHE A 73 12.10 0.27 9.82
CA PHE A 73 12.55 -1.08 10.21
C PHE A 73 13.16 -1.86 9.04
N GLY A 74 13.36 -1.23 7.91
CA GLY A 74 14.06 -1.91 6.81
C GLY A 74 13.61 -1.49 5.44
N VAL A 75 14.32 -2.01 4.45
CA VAL A 75 14.01 -1.79 3.04
C VAL A 75 12.91 -2.74 2.62
N VAL A 76 11.95 -2.24 1.86
CA VAL A 76 10.88 -3.08 1.30
C VAL A 76 10.99 -3.03 -0.21
N ILE A 77 11.01 -4.21 -0.82
CA ILE A 77 10.90 -4.40 -2.25
C ILE A 77 9.76 -5.38 -2.44
N THR A 78 8.67 -4.93 -3.04
CA THR A 78 7.49 -5.77 -3.14
C THR A 78 6.70 -5.42 -4.39
N TYR A 79 5.88 -6.36 -4.83
CA TYR A 79 4.95 -6.10 -5.92
C TYR A 79 3.64 -5.56 -5.39
N ALA A 80 3.04 -4.69 -6.18
CA ALA A 80 1.76 -4.10 -5.83
C ALA A 80 0.97 -3.83 -7.09
N MET A 81 -0.34 -3.73 -6.92
CA MET A 81 -1.21 -3.40 -8.02
C MET A 81 -1.66 -1.96 -7.88
N VAL A 82 -1.63 -1.22 -8.99
CA VAL A 82 -2.16 0.14 -9.02
C VAL A 82 -3.67 0.04 -8.96
N ARG A 83 -4.26 0.43 -7.83
CA ARG A 83 -5.69 0.26 -7.60
C ARG A 83 -6.49 1.49 -7.92
N GLN A 84 -5.93 2.66 -7.67
CA GLN A 84 -6.66 3.90 -7.94
C GLN A 84 -5.68 5.03 -8.18
N ARG A 85 -6.20 6.06 -8.81
CA ARG A 85 -5.44 7.26 -9.11
C ARG A 85 -6.38 8.46 -9.00
N ASN A 86 -5.90 9.49 -8.32
CA ASN A 86 -6.60 10.76 -8.25
C ASN A 86 -5.55 11.84 -8.50
N ALA A 87 -5.56 12.40 -9.71
CA ALA A 87 -4.52 13.29 -10.19
C ALA A 87 -3.17 12.59 -10.11
N PHE A 88 -2.24 13.07 -9.31
CA PHE A 88 -0.91 12.45 -9.18
C PHE A 88 -0.80 11.54 -7.96
N ARG A 89 -1.88 11.37 -7.23
CA ARG A 89 -1.88 10.50 -6.06
C ARG A 89 -2.36 9.11 -6.44
N TYR A 90 -1.53 8.12 -6.16
CA TYR A 90 -1.79 6.73 -6.50
C TYR A 90 -1.99 5.90 -5.26
N GLY A 91 -2.92 4.96 -5.34
CA GLY A 91 -3.10 3.94 -4.32
C GLY A 91 -2.63 2.61 -4.85
N PHE A 92 -1.71 1.99 -4.12
CA PHE A 92 -1.15 0.68 -4.46
C PHE A 92 -1.60 -0.34 -3.43
N GLN A 93 -2.02 -1.49 -3.89
CA GLN A 93 -2.36 -2.61 -3.01
C GLN A 93 -1.23 -3.64 -3.09
N PHE A 94 -0.64 -3.98 -1.95
CA PHE A 94 0.43 -4.96 -1.92
C PHE A 94 -0.10 -6.32 -2.37
N VAL A 95 0.71 -7.02 -3.16
CA VAL A 95 0.41 -8.38 -3.54
C VAL A 95 0.86 -9.26 -2.40
N GLU A 96 -0.06 -10.10 -1.93
CA GLU A 96 0.22 -10.99 -0.83
C GLU A 96 1.31 -11.97 -1.21
N SER A 97 2.41 -11.96 -0.46
CA SER A 97 3.47 -12.94 -0.63
C SER A 97 4.08 -13.21 0.72
N ALA A 98 4.59 -14.39 0.89
CA ALA A 98 5.14 -14.80 2.16
C ALA A 98 6.33 -13.93 2.53
N GLY A 99 6.35 -13.42 3.74
CA GLY A 99 7.50 -12.75 4.32
C GLY A 99 7.65 -11.28 4.04
N VAL A 100 6.79 -10.71 3.21
CA VAL A 100 6.92 -9.30 2.86
C VAL A 100 6.53 -8.40 3.99
N ASP A 101 5.58 -8.80 4.68
CA ASP A 101 4.77 -7.95 5.52
C ASP A 101 5.35 -7.65 6.89
N LYS A 102 6.45 -8.33 7.29
CA LYS A 102 6.97 -8.10 8.63
C LYS A 102 7.46 -6.68 8.82
N THR A 103 8.27 -6.18 7.89
CA THR A 103 8.76 -4.80 7.97
C THR A 103 7.61 -3.81 7.91
N ILE A 104 6.65 -4.07 7.04
CA ILE A 104 5.48 -3.22 6.91
C ILE A 104 4.65 -3.26 8.19
N ARG A 105 4.39 -4.45 8.73
CA ARG A 105 3.62 -4.59 9.96
C ARG A 105 4.28 -3.88 11.13
N ASP A 106 5.59 -4.09 11.28
CA ASP A 106 6.33 -3.49 12.39
C ASP A 106 6.30 -1.97 12.28
N THR A 107 6.42 -1.46 11.05
CA THR A 107 6.34 -0.03 10.81
C THR A 107 4.96 0.50 11.15
N CYS A 108 3.90 -0.19 10.72
CA CYS A 108 2.54 0.25 11.01
C CYS A 108 2.26 0.26 12.51
N ARG A 109 2.77 -0.74 13.23
CA ARG A 109 2.62 -0.75 14.70
C ARG A 109 3.33 0.43 15.35
N HIS A 110 4.53 0.72 14.88
CA HIS A 110 5.28 1.85 15.39
C HIS A 110 4.55 3.16 15.12
N LEU A 111 4.05 3.33 13.90
CA LEU A 111 3.33 4.54 13.52
C LEU A 111 2.02 4.66 14.27
N GLU A 112 1.36 3.55 14.56
CA GLU A 112 0.13 3.57 15.34
C GLU A 112 0.37 4.15 16.72
N VAL A 113 1.42 3.71 17.39
CA VAL A 113 1.77 4.23 18.71
C VAL A 113 2.15 5.70 18.60
N GLU A 114 3.01 6.03 17.67
CA GLU A 114 3.50 7.39 17.51
C GLU A 114 2.39 8.37 17.18
N GLN A 115 1.56 8.04 16.20
CA GLN A 115 0.50 8.94 15.77
C GLN A 115 -0.70 8.92 16.71
N GLY A 116 -0.91 7.81 17.37
CA GLY A 116 -1.94 7.73 18.40
C GLY A 116 -1.63 8.62 19.58
N LEU A 117 -0.37 8.66 19.99
CA LEU A 117 0.04 9.52 21.09
C LEU A 117 -0.11 10.99 20.75
N ARG A 118 0.11 11.35 19.50
CA ARG A 118 -0.07 12.74 19.08
C ARG A 118 -1.50 13.21 19.13
N ASN A 119 -2.43 12.29 19.07
CA ASN A 119 -3.85 12.63 19.04
C ASN A 119 -4.43 12.82 20.44
N PHE A 120 -3.66 12.62 21.45
CA PHE A 120 -4.06 12.96 22.80
C PHE A 120 -3.58 14.36 23.15
#